data_fec44f1033105f2997d93b50512c3bd1
#
_entry.id   fec44f1033105f2997d93b50512c3bd1
#
_cell.length_a   1.000
_cell.length_b   1.000
_cell.length_c   1.000
_cell.angle_alpha   90.00
_cell.angle_beta   90.00
_cell.angle_gamma   90.00
#
_symmetry.space_group_name_H-M   'P 1'
#
loop_
_entity.id
_entity.type
_entity.pdbx_description
1 polymer ?
#
loop_
_entity_poly.entity_id
_entity_poly.type
_entity_poly.pdbx_seq_one_letter_code
_entity_poly.pdbx_strand_id
1 'polypeptide(L)'
;MRAFLAILLLLTAGVARAETVVLASTTSLDNSGLLARILPLFTARTGIAVQVLAQGTGQALATAARGDADLVLVHDPEAEAAFMAAGHGVKRVEIAWNDFILVGPKSDPARLGGLADAVVALHKVAENKAPFISRGDKSGTDALEKRLWREAGINPAGASWYKDIGGGMGAALNVAAATDGVTLTDRGTWLSFANRRDLVEQVHGDPRLLNRYRVIELAPGRQPAGRMAAAHKLAEWLAGAEAQAAIGAFTIGGMALFNPGVKDIP
;
A
#
# COMPACT_ATOMS: atom_id res chain seq x y z
N MET A 1 -10.71 -76.64 -6.94
CA MET A 1 -11.31 -75.29 -6.90
C MET A 1 -10.34 -74.39 -6.20
N ARG A 2 -9.61 -73.57 -6.93
CA ARG A 2 -8.66 -72.57 -6.40
C ARG A 2 -9.33 -71.19 -6.55
N ALA A 3 -9.73 -70.55 -5.45
CA ALA A 3 -10.29 -69.23 -5.42
C ALA A 3 -9.14 -68.19 -5.55
N PHE A 4 -9.12 -67.40 -6.62
CA PHE A 4 -8.26 -66.24 -6.77
C PHE A 4 -8.89 -65.07 -6.03
N LEU A 5 -8.26 -64.62 -4.96
CA LEU A 5 -8.65 -63.39 -4.24
C LEU A 5 -7.97 -62.19 -4.94
N ALA A 6 -8.73 -61.42 -5.72
CA ALA A 6 -8.25 -60.22 -6.33
C ALA A 6 -8.31 -59.07 -5.29
N ILE A 7 -7.14 -58.64 -4.79
CA ILE A 7 -6.99 -57.47 -3.94
C ILE A 7 -7.07 -56.22 -4.83
N LEU A 8 -8.18 -55.50 -4.77
CA LEU A 8 -8.37 -54.21 -5.43
C LEU A 8 -7.69 -53.13 -4.57
N LEU A 9 -6.47 -52.70 -4.95
CA LEU A 9 -5.80 -51.55 -4.36
C LEU A 9 -6.55 -50.27 -4.83
N LEU A 10 -7.40 -49.74 -3.97
CA LEU A 10 -7.95 -48.38 -4.15
C LEU A 10 -6.83 -47.35 -3.87
N LEU A 11 -6.21 -46.87 -4.94
CA LEU A 11 -5.39 -45.65 -4.90
C LEU A 11 -6.32 -44.47 -4.59
N THR A 12 -6.45 -44.12 -3.32
CA THR A 12 -7.00 -42.83 -2.92
C THR A 12 -6.00 -41.73 -3.34
N ALA A 13 -6.18 -41.20 -4.56
CA ALA A 13 -5.54 -39.97 -4.93
C ALA A 13 -6.07 -38.87 -3.97
N GLY A 14 -5.31 -38.63 -2.92
CA GLY A 14 -5.56 -37.48 -2.03
C GLY A 14 -5.57 -36.24 -2.90
N VAL A 15 -6.74 -35.60 -3.05
CA VAL A 15 -6.84 -34.26 -3.66
C VAL A 15 -6.00 -33.36 -2.76
N ALA A 16 -4.77 -33.08 -3.19
CA ALA A 16 -3.93 -32.08 -2.54
C ALA A 16 -4.70 -30.76 -2.61
N ARG A 17 -5.31 -30.36 -1.49
CA ARG A 17 -5.97 -29.07 -1.38
C ARG A 17 -4.89 -28.02 -1.62
N ALA A 18 -5.05 -27.20 -2.65
CA ALA A 18 -4.12 -26.12 -2.92
C ALA A 18 -3.94 -25.29 -1.64
N GLU A 19 -2.69 -25.18 -1.22
CA GLU A 19 -2.34 -24.37 -0.05
C GLU A 19 -2.68 -22.91 -0.36
N THR A 20 -3.34 -22.22 0.58
CA THR A 20 -3.76 -20.83 0.37
C THR A 20 -3.13 -19.95 1.44
N VAL A 21 -2.47 -18.87 1.00
CA VAL A 21 -1.94 -17.81 1.86
C VAL A 21 -2.95 -16.68 1.90
N VAL A 22 -3.32 -16.25 3.09
CA VAL A 22 -4.14 -15.05 3.31
C VAL A 22 -3.21 -13.85 3.51
N LEU A 23 -3.19 -12.95 2.53
CA LEU A 23 -2.40 -11.73 2.53
C LEU A 23 -3.25 -10.53 2.95
N ALA A 24 -3.05 -10.02 4.16
CA ALA A 24 -3.65 -8.76 4.57
C ALA A 24 -2.90 -7.58 3.92
N SER A 25 -3.60 -6.75 3.16
CA SER A 25 -3.00 -5.65 2.42
C SER A 25 -3.89 -4.41 2.44
N THR A 26 -3.44 -3.34 1.78
CA THR A 26 -4.19 -2.08 1.75
C THR A 26 -5.09 -1.98 0.52
N THR A 27 -6.25 -1.33 0.68
CA THR A 27 -7.16 -1.05 -0.44
C THR A 27 -6.50 -0.22 -1.53
N SER A 28 -5.56 0.67 -1.19
CA SER A 28 -4.81 1.47 -2.17
C SER A 28 -3.90 0.59 -3.03
N LEU A 29 -3.21 -0.38 -2.43
CA LEU A 29 -2.35 -1.29 -3.18
C LEU A 29 -3.16 -2.27 -4.04
N ASP A 30 -4.27 -2.80 -3.52
CA ASP A 30 -5.17 -3.66 -4.27
C ASP A 30 -5.78 -2.92 -5.48
N ASN A 31 -6.30 -1.71 -5.26
CA ASN A 31 -6.88 -0.86 -6.31
C ASN A 31 -5.87 -0.43 -7.38
N SER A 32 -4.56 -0.43 -7.07
CA SER A 32 -3.52 -0.14 -8.07
C SER A 32 -3.43 -1.20 -9.16
N GLY A 33 -3.94 -2.40 -8.91
CA GLY A 33 -3.85 -3.55 -9.80
C GLY A 33 -2.52 -4.30 -9.74
N LEU A 34 -1.54 -3.84 -8.95
CA LEU A 34 -0.23 -4.50 -8.84
C LEU A 34 -0.37 -5.96 -8.37
N LEU A 35 -1.11 -6.18 -7.26
CA LEU A 35 -1.27 -7.52 -6.70
C LEU A 35 -1.97 -8.46 -7.68
N ALA A 36 -3.01 -7.99 -8.35
CA ALA A 36 -3.72 -8.77 -9.38
C ALA A 36 -2.79 -9.15 -10.55
N ARG A 37 -1.78 -8.35 -10.84
CA ARG A 37 -0.79 -8.61 -11.89
C ARG A 37 0.29 -9.59 -11.48
N ILE A 38 0.83 -9.47 -10.25
CA ILE A 38 2.02 -10.24 -9.86
C ILE A 38 1.69 -11.56 -9.14
N LEU A 39 0.66 -11.63 -8.29
CA LEU A 39 0.36 -12.83 -7.51
C LEU A 39 0.02 -14.07 -8.35
N PRO A 40 -0.62 -13.98 -9.55
CA PRO A 40 -0.78 -15.13 -10.42
C PRO A 40 0.54 -15.78 -10.85
N LEU A 41 1.64 -15.02 -10.96
CA LEU A 41 2.97 -15.57 -11.28
C LEU A 41 3.47 -16.47 -10.15
N PHE A 42 3.31 -16.04 -8.89
CA PHE A 42 3.63 -16.86 -7.73
C PHE A 42 2.81 -18.16 -7.70
N THR A 43 1.49 -18.04 -7.91
CA THR A 43 0.60 -19.21 -7.93
C THR A 43 0.96 -20.18 -9.04
N ALA A 44 1.25 -19.69 -10.24
CA ALA A 44 1.68 -20.54 -11.37
C ALA A 44 2.99 -21.28 -11.08
N ARG A 45 3.92 -20.63 -10.37
CA ARG A 45 5.22 -21.22 -10.02
C ARG A 45 5.15 -22.25 -8.89
N THR A 46 4.30 -22.01 -7.88
CA THR A 46 4.33 -22.77 -6.62
C THR A 46 3.12 -23.67 -6.40
N GLY A 47 2.02 -23.45 -7.11
CA GLY A 47 0.72 -24.07 -6.84
C GLY A 47 0.00 -23.48 -5.61
N ILE A 48 0.60 -22.52 -4.90
CA ILE A 48 0.03 -21.89 -3.70
C ILE A 48 -0.88 -20.73 -4.15
N ALA A 49 -2.14 -20.77 -3.74
CA ALA A 49 -3.07 -19.67 -3.99
C ALA A 49 -2.83 -18.51 -2.99
N VAL A 50 -3.10 -17.29 -3.41
CA VAL A 50 -3.04 -16.12 -2.52
C VAL A 50 -4.41 -15.43 -2.50
N GLN A 51 -4.97 -15.31 -1.30
CA GLN A 51 -6.19 -14.55 -1.05
C GLN A 51 -5.82 -13.20 -0.44
N VAL A 52 -6.12 -12.12 -1.15
CA VAL A 52 -5.89 -10.75 -0.66
C VAL A 52 -7.08 -10.28 0.16
N LEU A 53 -6.80 -9.80 1.37
CA LEU A 53 -7.75 -9.06 2.21
C LEU A 53 -7.39 -7.58 2.13
N ALA A 54 -8.05 -6.86 1.23
CA ALA A 54 -7.83 -5.42 1.03
C ALA A 54 -8.59 -4.60 2.09
N GLN A 55 -7.85 -3.90 2.95
CA GLN A 55 -8.36 -3.18 4.12
C GLN A 55 -7.63 -1.84 4.29
N GLY A 56 -8.02 -1.01 5.26
CA GLY A 56 -7.16 0.08 5.73
C GLY A 56 -5.94 -0.47 6.49
N THR A 57 -4.79 0.24 6.48
CA THR A 57 -3.54 -0.23 7.12
C THR A 57 -3.75 -0.73 8.54
N GLY A 58 -4.40 0.05 9.40
CA GLY A 58 -4.67 -0.35 10.79
C GLY A 58 -5.53 -1.61 10.89
N GLN A 59 -6.52 -1.78 10.01
CA GLN A 59 -7.36 -2.97 9.98
C GLN A 59 -6.60 -4.20 9.48
N ALA A 60 -5.74 -4.05 8.45
CA ALA A 60 -4.90 -5.14 7.95
C ALA A 60 -3.94 -5.66 9.02
N LEU A 61 -3.27 -4.75 9.75
CA LEU A 61 -2.42 -5.11 10.89
C LEU A 61 -3.21 -5.76 12.03
N ALA A 62 -4.40 -5.24 12.37
CA ALA A 62 -5.26 -5.83 13.39
C ALA A 62 -5.74 -7.24 12.98
N THR A 63 -6.09 -7.46 11.71
CA THR A 63 -6.46 -8.77 11.16
C THR A 63 -5.31 -9.76 11.33
N ALA A 64 -4.08 -9.37 11.00
CA ALA A 64 -2.90 -10.20 11.20
C ALA A 64 -2.59 -10.46 12.67
N ALA A 65 -2.73 -9.45 13.53
CA ALA A 65 -2.51 -9.59 14.98
C ALA A 65 -3.46 -10.61 15.63
N ARG A 66 -4.67 -10.77 15.12
CA ARG A 66 -5.63 -11.80 15.57
C ARG A 66 -5.36 -13.19 15.03
N GLY A 67 -4.48 -13.33 14.03
CA GLY A 67 -4.21 -14.61 13.35
C GLY A 67 -5.15 -14.89 12.17
N ASP A 68 -5.89 -13.91 11.68
CA ASP A 68 -6.82 -14.05 10.55
C ASP A 68 -6.12 -13.86 9.18
N ALA A 69 -4.82 -13.54 9.16
CA ALA A 69 -3.98 -13.48 7.98
C ALA A 69 -2.65 -14.22 8.23
N ASP A 70 -1.94 -14.56 7.15
CA ASP A 70 -0.67 -15.29 7.19
C ASP A 70 0.53 -14.38 6.91
N LEU A 71 0.29 -13.32 6.19
CA LEU A 71 1.29 -12.34 5.77
C LEU A 71 0.66 -10.95 5.69
N VAL A 72 1.45 -9.93 5.90
CA VAL A 72 1.00 -8.53 5.80
C VAL A 72 1.81 -7.81 4.71
N LEU A 73 1.15 -6.96 3.92
CA LEU A 73 1.80 -6.07 2.96
C LEU A 73 1.17 -4.68 3.05
N VAL A 74 1.88 -3.76 3.69
CA VAL A 74 1.41 -2.41 4.03
C VAL A 74 2.48 -1.36 3.75
N HIS A 75 2.19 -0.09 4.03
CA HIS A 75 3.07 1.04 3.70
C HIS A 75 2.96 2.22 4.68
N ASP A 76 2.73 1.95 5.97
CA ASP A 76 2.75 2.96 7.03
C ASP A 76 3.86 2.64 8.03
N PRO A 77 5.00 3.36 8.00
CA PRO A 77 6.16 3.03 8.81
C PRO A 77 5.92 3.11 10.32
N GLU A 78 5.04 4.01 10.80
CA GLU A 78 4.72 4.15 12.22
C GLU A 78 3.89 2.95 12.72
N ALA A 79 2.82 2.63 11.97
CA ALA A 79 1.96 1.50 12.30
C ALA A 79 2.71 0.15 12.20
N GLU A 80 3.58 0.00 11.19
CA GLU A 80 4.45 -1.17 11.05
C GLU A 80 5.42 -1.31 12.22
N ALA A 81 6.10 -0.22 12.63
CA ALA A 81 7.01 -0.23 13.75
C ALA A 81 6.31 -0.61 15.06
N ALA A 82 5.11 -0.08 15.30
CA ALA A 82 4.29 -0.45 16.45
C ALA A 82 3.90 -1.94 16.43
N PHE A 83 3.54 -2.47 15.25
CA PHE A 83 3.19 -3.88 15.06
C PHE A 83 4.38 -4.81 15.35
N MET A 84 5.58 -4.46 14.88
CA MET A 84 6.82 -5.20 15.16
C MET A 84 7.17 -5.13 16.64
N ALA A 85 7.12 -3.95 17.27
CA ALA A 85 7.41 -3.75 18.69
C ALA A 85 6.45 -4.51 19.60
N ALA A 86 5.19 -4.70 19.18
CA ALA A 86 4.20 -5.53 19.86
C ALA A 86 4.46 -7.06 19.72
N GLY A 87 5.51 -7.46 19.01
CA GLY A 87 5.88 -8.87 18.81
C GLY A 87 4.95 -9.62 17.86
N HIS A 88 4.21 -8.92 16.99
CA HIS A 88 3.32 -9.56 16.02
C HIS A 88 4.05 -9.99 14.73
N GLY A 89 5.13 -9.31 14.37
CA GLY A 89 5.99 -9.61 13.22
C GLY A 89 7.40 -10.02 13.65
N VAL A 90 8.09 -10.80 12.80
CA VAL A 90 9.47 -11.25 13.02
C VAL A 90 10.44 -10.74 11.96
N LYS A 91 9.94 -10.43 10.78
CA LYS A 91 10.76 -9.92 9.68
C LYS A 91 9.97 -8.92 8.86
N ARG A 92 10.61 -7.83 8.48
CA ARG A 92 10.02 -6.78 7.66
C ARG A 92 10.95 -6.42 6.51
N VAL A 93 10.45 -6.58 5.27
CA VAL A 93 11.23 -6.37 4.05
C VAL A 93 10.50 -5.36 3.16
N GLU A 94 11.20 -4.32 2.75
CA GLU A 94 10.71 -3.42 1.69
C GLU A 94 10.82 -4.14 0.35
N ILE A 95 9.73 -4.14 -0.43
CA ILE A 95 9.67 -4.85 -1.72
C ILE A 95 9.40 -3.91 -2.90
N ALA A 96 8.86 -2.75 -2.63
CA ALA A 96 8.54 -1.75 -3.65
C ALA A 96 8.42 -0.37 -3.01
N TRP A 97 8.52 0.67 -3.84
CA TRP A 97 8.21 2.02 -3.43
C TRP A 97 7.61 2.82 -4.58
N ASN A 98 6.82 3.82 -4.25
CA ASN A 98 6.44 4.93 -5.10
C ASN A 98 6.49 6.22 -4.28
N ASP A 99 5.95 7.31 -4.78
CA ASP A 99 5.93 8.56 -4.06
C ASP A 99 4.52 9.15 -3.98
N PHE A 100 4.37 10.00 -2.97
CA PHE A 100 3.30 10.96 -2.91
C PHE A 100 3.76 12.30 -3.50
N ILE A 101 2.79 13.09 -3.92
CA ILE A 101 3.00 14.42 -4.45
C ILE A 101 1.93 15.38 -3.91
N LEU A 102 2.25 16.65 -3.82
CA LEU A 102 1.23 17.67 -3.67
C LEU A 102 0.84 18.19 -5.06
N VAL A 103 -0.45 18.15 -5.33
CA VAL A 103 -1.03 18.71 -6.53
C VAL A 103 -1.89 19.92 -6.17
N GLY A 104 -1.95 20.90 -7.05
CA GLY A 104 -2.72 22.13 -6.83
C GLY A 104 -2.96 22.85 -8.15
N PRO A 105 -3.71 23.97 -8.12
CA PRO A 105 -4.04 24.70 -9.33
C PRO A 105 -2.80 25.32 -9.96
N LYS A 106 -2.77 25.38 -11.28
CA LYS A 106 -1.68 25.99 -12.07
C LYS A 106 -1.44 27.48 -11.72
N SER A 107 -2.45 28.18 -11.22
CA SER A 107 -2.34 29.56 -10.73
C SER A 107 -1.48 29.69 -9.47
N ASP A 108 -1.23 28.60 -8.76
CA ASP A 108 -0.36 28.48 -7.60
C ASP A 108 -0.56 29.56 -6.52
N PRO A 109 -1.77 29.73 -5.97
CA PRO A 109 -2.02 30.76 -4.95
C PRO A 109 -1.24 30.53 -3.66
N ALA A 110 -0.84 29.30 -3.38
CA ALA A 110 -0.02 28.93 -2.23
C ALA A 110 1.49 29.12 -2.47
N ARG A 111 1.94 29.39 -3.71
CA ARG A 111 3.35 29.56 -4.11
C ARG A 111 4.20 28.30 -3.78
N LEU A 112 3.70 27.15 -4.22
CA LEU A 112 4.34 25.84 -4.00
C LEU A 112 5.32 25.48 -5.10
N GLY A 113 5.16 26.07 -6.29
CA GLY A 113 5.96 25.74 -7.46
C GLY A 113 7.47 25.88 -7.20
N GLY A 114 8.21 24.80 -7.50
CA GLY A 114 9.66 24.74 -7.29
C GLY A 114 10.11 24.36 -5.87
N LEU A 115 9.19 24.11 -4.94
CA LEU A 115 9.53 23.57 -3.63
C LEU A 115 9.76 22.07 -3.72
N ALA A 116 10.81 21.59 -3.02
CA ALA A 116 11.10 20.18 -2.85
C ALA A 116 10.84 19.69 -1.42
N ASP A 117 10.43 20.57 -0.50
CA ASP A 117 10.15 20.28 0.89
C ASP A 117 8.66 20.36 1.16
N ALA A 118 8.05 19.21 1.49
CA ALA A 118 6.61 19.10 1.73
C ALA A 118 6.15 19.88 2.98
N VAL A 119 6.99 19.96 4.02
CA VAL A 119 6.66 20.71 5.24
C VAL A 119 6.68 22.21 4.97
N VAL A 120 7.67 22.71 4.23
CA VAL A 120 7.70 24.10 3.78
C VAL A 120 6.49 24.42 2.90
N ALA A 121 6.10 23.50 2.02
CA ALA A 121 4.90 23.66 1.19
C ALA A 121 3.63 23.79 2.05
N LEU A 122 3.47 22.96 3.09
CA LEU A 122 2.33 23.05 3.99
C LEU A 122 2.32 24.37 4.79
N HIS A 123 3.47 24.90 5.20
CA HIS A 123 3.57 26.25 5.76
C HIS A 123 3.04 27.29 4.77
N LYS A 124 3.42 27.20 3.49
CA LYS A 124 2.93 28.13 2.45
C LYS A 124 1.43 28.03 2.24
N VAL A 125 0.88 26.82 2.26
CA VAL A 125 -0.59 26.62 2.21
C VAL A 125 -1.27 27.34 3.37
N ALA A 126 -0.79 27.17 4.59
CA ALA A 126 -1.37 27.78 5.77
C ALA A 126 -1.20 29.32 5.80
N GLU A 127 -0.01 29.84 5.47
CA GLU A 127 0.29 31.28 5.38
C GLU A 127 -0.64 31.99 4.38
N ASN A 128 -0.82 31.39 3.21
CA ASN A 128 -1.64 31.96 2.14
C ASN A 128 -3.12 31.59 2.28
N LYS A 129 -3.49 30.78 3.28
CA LYS A 129 -4.85 30.25 3.47
C LYS A 129 -5.43 29.62 2.19
N ALA A 130 -4.55 28.99 1.40
CA ALA A 130 -4.94 28.33 0.16
C ALA A 130 -5.82 27.10 0.49
N PRO A 131 -6.90 26.84 -0.25
CA PRO A 131 -7.73 25.68 0.02
C PRO A 131 -6.90 24.39 0.02
N PHE A 132 -6.97 23.62 1.09
CA PHE A 132 -6.36 22.30 1.19
C PHE A 132 -7.44 21.25 1.40
N ILE A 133 -7.40 20.20 0.58
CA ILE A 133 -8.38 19.13 0.60
C ILE A 133 -7.73 17.90 1.19
N SER A 134 -8.17 17.53 2.40
CA SER A 134 -7.79 16.31 3.10
C SER A 134 -8.76 15.19 2.79
N ARG A 135 -8.25 13.97 2.73
CA ARG A 135 -9.09 12.79 2.61
C ARG A 135 -9.95 12.53 3.86
N GLY A 136 -9.36 12.65 5.06
CA GLY A 136 -10.06 12.42 6.34
C GLY A 136 -10.63 11.01 6.54
N ASP A 137 -10.14 10.01 5.79
CA ASP A 137 -10.70 8.67 5.71
C ASP A 137 -9.88 7.60 6.47
N LYS A 138 -8.91 8.05 7.26
CA LYS A 138 -7.98 7.19 8.03
C LYS A 138 -7.16 6.23 7.17
N SER A 139 -6.96 6.56 5.89
CA SER A 139 -6.06 5.83 4.98
C SER A 139 -4.60 6.13 5.26
N GLY A 140 -3.68 5.39 4.62
CA GLY A 140 -2.24 5.68 4.66
C GLY A 140 -1.89 7.07 4.15
N THR A 141 -2.59 7.57 3.11
CA THR A 141 -2.43 8.96 2.61
C THR A 141 -2.85 9.99 3.66
N ASP A 142 -3.99 9.78 4.31
CA ASP A 142 -4.48 10.62 5.39
C ASP A 142 -3.52 10.61 6.60
N ALA A 143 -2.99 9.46 6.95
CA ALA A 143 -2.00 9.32 8.02
C ALA A 143 -0.70 10.08 7.69
N LEU A 144 -0.19 9.99 6.46
CA LEU A 144 0.97 10.74 5.99
C LEU A 144 0.71 12.25 6.02
N GLU A 145 -0.42 12.71 5.49
CA GLU A 145 -0.81 14.12 5.50
C GLU A 145 -0.80 14.69 6.91
N LYS A 146 -1.46 14.01 7.85
CA LYS A 146 -1.52 14.42 9.26
C LYS A 146 -0.15 14.42 9.94
N ARG A 147 0.74 13.51 9.54
CA ARG A 147 2.14 13.49 10.00
C ARG A 147 2.90 14.72 9.51
N LEU A 148 2.78 15.06 8.21
CA LEU A 148 3.42 16.24 7.63
C LEU A 148 2.92 17.55 8.30
N TRP A 149 1.63 17.66 8.60
CA TRP A 149 1.09 18.81 9.34
C TRP A 149 1.65 18.89 10.77
N ARG A 150 1.81 17.75 11.46
CA ARG A 150 2.46 17.72 12.78
C ARG A 150 3.93 18.15 12.71
N GLU A 151 4.66 17.70 11.69
CA GLU A 151 6.06 18.12 11.46
C GLU A 151 6.17 19.61 11.14
N ALA A 152 5.18 20.17 10.45
CA ALA A 152 5.06 21.61 10.24
C ALA A 152 4.70 22.39 11.51
N GLY A 153 4.37 21.73 12.62
CA GLY A 153 3.90 22.38 13.84
C GLY A 153 2.54 23.06 13.68
N ILE A 154 1.76 22.68 12.68
CA ILE A 154 0.47 23.30 12.33
C ILE A 154 -0.66 22.29 12.61
N ASN A 155 -1.69 22.73 13.33
CA ASN A 155 -2.94 22.00 13.41
C ASN A 155 -3.96 22.68 12.45
N PRO A 156 -4.26 22.09 11.28
CA PRO A 156 -5.17 22.70 10.30
C PRO A 156 -6.65 22.50 10.67
N ALA A 157 -6.96 21.64 11.65
CA ALA A 157 -8.34 21.31 12.01
C ALA A 157 -9.15 22.57 12.39
N GLY A 158 -10.31 22.73 11.76
CA GLY A 158 -11.19 23.88 11.99
C GLY A 158 -10.81 25.15 11.20
N ALA A 159 -9.68 25.17 10.47
CA ALA A 159 -9.34 26.27 9.61
C ALA A 159 -10.27 26.29 8.38
N SER A 160 -10.72 27.48 7.98
CA SER A 160 -11.67 27.64 6.85
C SER A 160 -11.10 27.18 5.50
N TRP A 161 -9.78 27.18 5.37
CA TRP A 161 -9.06 26.74 4.17
C TRP A 161 -8.76 25.24 4.15
N TYR A 162 -8.94 24.51 5.28
CA TYR A 162 -8.73 23.07 5.36
C TYR A 162 -10.06 22.32 5.33
N LYS A 163 -10.23 21.45 4.36
CA LYS A 163 -11.47 20.70 4.15
C LYS A 163 -11.20 19.20 4.23
N ASP A 164 -11.65 18.60 5.32
CA ASP A 164 -11.73 17.15 5.47
C ASP A 164 -13.01 16.65 4.80
N ILE A 165 -12.85 15.78 3.77
CA ILE A 165 -14.00 15.33 2.97
C ILE A 165 -14.53 13.96 3.37
N GLY A 166 -13.82 13.22 4.25
CA GLY A 166 -14.20 11.86 4.65
C GLY A 166 -14.24 10.88 3.48
N GLY A 167 -13.43 11.08 2.43
CA GLY A 167 -13.55 10.34 1.18
C GLY A 167 -12.25 9.85 0.59
N GLY A 168 -12.34 8.93 -0.39
CA GLY A 168 -11.18 8.37 -1.08
C GLY A 168 -10.44 9.36 -1.97
N MET A 169 -9.26 8.95 -2.48
CA MET A 169 -8.35 9.84 -3.22
C MET A 169 -8.98 10.49 -4.46
N GLY A 170 -9.77 9.72 -5.22
CA GLY A 170 -10.47 10.25 -6.39
C GLY A 170 -11.48 11.35 -6.04
N ALA A 171 -12.16 11.24 -4.88
CA ALA A 171 -13.05 12.27 -4.37
C ALA A 171 -12.26 13.53 -3.97
N ALA A 172 -11.13 13.37 -3.25
CA ALA A 172 -10.26 14.49 -2.89
C ALA A 172 -9.73 15.25 -4.10
N LEU A 173 -9.26 14.52 -5.12
CA LEU A 173 -8.81 15.13 -6.38
C LEU A 173 -9.94 15.87 -7.12
N ASN A 174 -11.16 15.31 -7.16
CA ASN A 174 -12.30 16.00 -7.78
C ASN A 174 -12.68 17.29 -7.02
N VAL A 175 -12.66 17.27 -5.69
CA VAL A 175 -12.93 18.47 -4.89
C VAL A 175 -11.81 19.50 -5.09
N ALA A 176 -10.55 19.08 -5.06
CA ALA A 176 -9.40 19.96 -5.32
C ALA A 176 -9.51 20.62 -6.72
N ALA A 177 -9.83 19.83 -7.75
CA ALA A 177 -10.03 20.35 -9.11
C ALA A 177 -11.23 21.32 -9.23
N ALA A 178 -12.24 21.16 -8.40
CA ALA A 178 -13.44 22.02 -8.42
C ALA A 178 -13.28 23.30 -7.60
N THR A 179 -12.33 23.34 -6.65
CA THR A 179 -12.16 24.44 -5.69
C THR A 179 -10.80 25.12 -5.77
N ASP A 180 -10.02 24.84 -6.81
CA ASP A 180 -8.63 25.30 -6.96
C ASP A 180 -7.79 25.02 -5.71
N GLY A 181 -8.00 23.84 -5.13
CA GLY A 181 -7.38 23.42 -3.89
C GLY A 181 -6.11 22.61 -4.09
N VAL A 182 -5.27 22.59 -3.05
CA VAL A 182 -4.10 21.72 -2.93
C VAL A 182 -4.53 20.41 -2.27
N THR A 183 -3.97 19.27 -2.69
CA THR A 183 -4.17 17.99 -2.02
C THR A 183 -2.93 17.10 -2.13
N LEU A 184 -2.76 16.20 -1.14
CA LEU A 184 -1.75 15.15 -1.18
C LEU A 184 -2.33 13.93 -1.90
N THR A 185 -1.61 13.40 -2.89
CA THR A 185 -2.03 12.20 -3.62
C THR A 185 -0.84 11.28 -3.88
N ASP A 186 -1.07 9.97 -3.95
CA ASP A 186 -0.08 9.07 -4.52
C ASP A 186 0.06 9.29 -6.04
N ARG A 187 1.25 9.11 -6.56
CA ARG A 187 1.56 9.32 -7.98
C ARG A 187 0.71 8.42 -8.89
N GLY A 188 0.44 7.18 -8.46
CA GLY A 188 -0.34 6.23 -9.25
C GLY A 188 -1.77 6.71 -9.48
N THR A 189 -2.44 7.14 -8.42
CA THR A 189 -3.78 7.74 -8.52
C THR A 189 -3.76 9.00 -9.37
N TRP A 190 -2.75 9.87 -9.18
CA TRP A 190 -2.59 11.09 -9.98
C TRP A 190 -2.45 10.79 -11.47
N LEU A 191 -1.62 9.82 -11.85
CA LEU A 191 -1.39 9.45 -13.24
C LEU A 191 -2.65 8.90 -13.91
N SER A 192 -3.47 8.17 -13.17
CA SER A 192 -4.74 7.59 -13.65
C SER A 192 -5.92 8.56 -13.60
N PHE A 193 -5.77 9.70 -12.90
CA PHE A 193 -6.85 10.65 -12.70
C PHE A 193 -7.07 11.53 -13.95
N ALA A 194 -8.24 11.38 -14.58
CA ALA A 194 -8.54 12.06 -15.84
C ALA A 194 -9.07 13.51 -15.67
N ASN A 195 -9.81 13.78 -14.57
CA ASN A 195 -10.51 15.05 -14.38
C ASN A 195 -9.62 16.12 -13.70
N ARG A 196 -8.41 16.30 -14.21
CA ARG A 196 -7.40 17.19 -13.60
C ARG A 196 -7.74 18.68 -13.68
N ARG A 197 -8.51 19.08 -14.69
CA ARG A 197 -8.72 20.50 -15.00
C ARG A 197 -7.37 21.27 -14.99
N ASP A 198 -7.26 22.28 -14.12
CA ASP A 198 -6.06 23.10 -13.96
C ASP A 198 -5.09 22.58 -12.88
N LEU A 199 -5.36 21.42 -12.28
CA LEU A 199 -4.43 20.81 -11.33
C LEU A 199 -3.15 20.35 -12.02
N VAL A 200 -2.04 20.68 -11.39
CA VAL A 200 -0.69 20.27 -11.79
C VAL A 200 0.07 19.76 -10.57
N GLU A 201 1.11 18.98 -10.81
CA GLU A 201 2.06 18.59 -9.77
C GLU A 201 2.86 19.82 -9.33
N GLN A 202 2.89 20.10 -8.04
CA GLN A 202 3.57 21.26 -7.47
C GLN A 202 4.76 20.90 -6.59
N VAL A 203 4.66 19.83 -5.79
CA VAL A 203 5.74 19.40 -4.89
C VAL A 203 5.97 17.90 -5.01
N HIS A 204 7.22 17.51 -5.19
CA HIS A 204 7.67 16.12 -5.27
C HIS A 204 9.13 16.00 -4.82
N GLY A 205 9.59 14.75 -4.65
CA GLY A 205 11.00 14.44 -4.40
C GLY A 205 11.42 14.60 -2.93
N ASP A 206 10.54 15.00 -2.04
CA ASP A 206 10.80 15.00 -0.60
C ASP A 206 10.93 13.55 -0.09
N PRO A 207 11.99 13.20 0.68
CA PRO A 207 12.13 11.87 1.25
C PRO A 207 10.95 11.42 2.12
N ARG A 208 10.23 12.36 2.74
CA ARG A 208 9.02 12.11 3.54
C ARG A 208 7.82 11.69 2.69
N LEU A 209 7.84 12.01 1.40
CA LEU A 209 6.82 11.62 0.44
C LEU A 209 7.04 10.23 -0.16
N LEU A 210 8.15 9.54 0.20
CA LEU A 210 8.36 8.17 -0.25
C LEU A 210 7.34 7.23 0.39
N ASN A 211 6.64 6.51 -0.45
CA ASN A 211 5.64 5.52 -0.09
C ASN A 211 6.24 4.12 -0.28
N ARG A 212 6.66 3.52 0.83
CA ARG A 212 7.44 2.27 0.84
C ARG A 212 6.54 1.11 1.24
N TYR A 213 6.42 0.13 0.36
CA TYR A 213 5.61 -1.07 0.57
C TYR A 213 6.46 -2.17 1.19
N ARG A 214 6.02 -2.66 2.34
CA ARG A 214 6.76 -3.65 3.13
C ARG A 214 5.92 -4.87 3.41
N VAL A 215 6.51 -6.02 3.13
CA VAL A 215 5.97 -7.31 3.57
C VAL A 215 6.46 -7.60 4.99
N ILE A 216 5.55 -8.09 5.85
CA ILE A 216 5.85 -8.46 7.24
C ILE A 216 5.47 -9.91 7.45
N GLU A 217 6.46 -10.72 7.81
CA GLU A 217 6.28 -12.10 8.25
C GLU A 217 5.83 -12.12 9.71
N LEU A 218 4.78 -12.91 10.02
CA LEU A 218 4.17 -12.93 11.33
C LEU A 218 4.98 -13.78 12.32
N ALA A 219 4.87 -13.45 13.60
CA ALA A 219 5.50 -14.22 14.67
C ALA A 219 4.94 -15.65 14.75
N PRO A 220 5.78 -16.66 15.06
CA PRO A 220 5.37 -18.05 15.21
C PRO A 220 4.25 -18.24 16.24
N GLY A 221 3.47 -19.32 16.06
CA GLY A 221 2.44 -19.75 17.00
C GLY A 221 1.04 -19.13 16.79
N ARG A 222 0.89 -18.22 15.82
CA ARG A 222 -0.42 -17.65 15.48
C ARG A 222 -1.13 -18.39 14.35
N GLN A 223 -0.36 -19.08 13.51
CA GLN A 223 -0.84 -19.83 12.36
C GLN A 223 -0.30 -21.26 12.38
N PRO A 224 -1.00 -22.25 11.75
CA PRO A 224 -0.46 -23.57 11.51
C PRO A 224 0.89 -23.50 10.75
N ALA A 225 1.82 -24.40 11.08
CA ALA A 225 3.18 -24.39 10.52
C ALA A 225 3.20 -24.44 8.98
N GLY A 226 2.30 -25.18 8.34
CA GLY A 226 2.20 -25.22 6.87
C GLY A 226 1.85 -23.85 6.27
N ARG A 227 0.85 -23.16 6.83
CA ARG A 227 0.48 -21.82 6.37
C ARG A 227 1.61 -20.81 6.55
N MET A 228 2.37 -20.91 7.64
CA MET A 228 3.56 -20.08 7.85
C MET A 228 4.65 -20.35 6.80
N ALA A 229 4.89 -21.62 6.45
CA ALA A 229 5.86 -21.99 5.42
C ALA A 229 5.44 -21.44 4.04
N ALA A 230 4.15 -21.50 3.70
CA ALA A 230 3.62 -20.93 2.47
C ALA A 230 3.73 -19.39 2.44
N ALA A 231 3.44 -18.73 3.57
CA ALA A 231 3.59 -17.28 3.73
C ALA A 231 5.05 -16.84 3.58
N HIS A 232 5.99 -17.59 4.18
CA HIS A 232 7.43 -17.36 4.01
C HIS A 232 7.86 -17.46 2.54
N LYS A 233 7.41 -18.50 1.81
CA LYS A 233 7.68 -18.62 0.37
C LYS A 233 7.16 -17.44 -0.42
N LEU A 234 5.97 -16.91 -0.08
CA LEU A 234 5.44 -15.73 -0.73
C LEU A 234 6.28 -14.48 -0.41
N ALA A 235 6.69 -14.30 0.84
CA ALA A 235 7.55 -13.17 1.24
C ALA A 235 8.91 -13.21 0.52
N GLU A 236 9.56 -14.39 0.46
CA GLU A 236 10.81 -14.58 -0.29
C GLU A 236 10.63 -14.34 -1.80
N TRP A 237 9.53 -14.83 -2.37
CA TRP A 237 9.25 -14.61 -3.79
C TRP A 237 9.03 -13.13 -4.10
N LEU A 238 8.28 -12.40 -3.27
CA LEU A 238 8.07 -10.95 -3.43
C LEU A 238 9.39 -10.16 -3.40
N ALA A 239 10.36 -10.60 -2.60
CA ALA A 239 11.71 -10.04 -2.57
C ALA A 239 12.63 -10.60 -3.67
N GLY A 240 12.23 -11.66 -4.36
CA GLY A 240 13.02 -12.36 -5.38
C GLY A 240 13.01 -11.67 -6.75
N ALA A 241 13.97 -12.04 -7.59
CA ALA A 241 14.21 -11.41 -8.88
C ALA A 241 12.98 -11.40 -9.81
N GLU A 242 12.17 -12.47 -9.81
CA GLU A 242 10.98 -12.59 -10.67
C GLU A 242 9.91 -11.55 -10.28
N ALA A 243 9.56 -11.47 -8.99
CA ALA A 243 8.58 -10.50 -8.51
C ALA A 243 9.11 -9.06 -8.69
N GLN A 244 10.38 -8.83 -8.41
CA GLN A 244 11.01 -7.52 -8.56
C GLN A 244 11.01 -7.05 -10.02
N ALA A 245 11.28 -7.94 -10.97
CA ALA A 245 11.15 -7.65 -12.40
C ALA A 245 9.69 -7.34 -12.79
N ALA A 246 8.73 -8.11 -12.27
CA ALA A 246 7.31 -7.89 -12.53
C ALA A 246 6.80 -6.57 -11.93
N ILE A 247 7.26 -6.19 -10.73
CA ILE A 247 6.96 -4.90 -10.09
C ILE A 247 7.51 -3.75 -10.94
N GLY A 248 8.76 -3.82 -11.37
CA GLY A 248 9.39 -2.77 -12.20
C GLY A 248 8.79 -2.64 -13.59
N ALA A 249 8.23 -3.73 -14.13
CA ALA A 249 7.54 -3.74 -15.42
C ALA A 249 6.06 -3.33 -15.33
N PHE A 250 5.53 -3.10 -14.12
CA PHE A 250 4.14 -2.72 -13.94
C PHE A 250 3.93 -1.24 -14.31
N THR A 251 3.11 -1.01 -15.33
CA THR A 251 2.82 0.33 -15.83
C THR A 251 1.31 0.56 -15.93
N ILE A 252 0.89 1.81 -15.76
CA ILE A 252 -0.44 2.30 -16.11
C ILE A 252 -0.27 3.46 -17.08
N GLY A 253 -0.96 3.41 -18.21
CA GLY A 253 -0.81 4.43 -19.26
C GLY A 253 0.62 4.56 -19.80
N GLY A 254 1.43 3.48 -19.73
CA GLY A 254 2.83 3.47 -20.16
C GLY A 254 3.82 4.02 -19.13
N MET A 255 3.37 4.44 -17.95
CA MET A 255 4.23 4.97 -16.87
C MET A 255 4.39 3.97 -15.74
N ALA A 256 5.63 3.77 -15.26
CA ALA A 256 5.91 2.92 -14.11
C ALA A 256 5.29 3.51 -12.84
N LEU A 257 4.51 2.69 -12.13
CA LEU A 257 3.84 3.10 -10.89
C LEU A 257 4.60 2.71 -9.63
N PHE A 258 5.41 1.68 -9.72
CA PHE A 258 6.20 1.18 -8.61
C PHE A 258 7.64 1.01 -9.05
N ASN A 259 8.52 1.38 -8.17
CA ASN A 259 9.93 1.08 -8.31
C ASN A 259 10.21 -0.18 -7.50
N PRO A 260 10.86 -1.19 -8.10
CA PRO A 260 11.33 -2.34 -7.35
C PRO A 260 12.42 -1.90 -6.37
N GLY A 261 12.51 -2.59 -5.26
CA GLY A 261 13.55 -2.34 -4.28
C GLY A 261 13.40 -3.31 -3.13
N VAL A 262 14.46 -4.04 -2.82
CA VAL A 262 14.49 -4.97 -1.68
C VAL A 262 15.42 -4.42 -0.64
N LYS A 263 14.89 -4.23 0.57
CA LYS A 263 15.68 -3.78 1.70
C LYS A 263 15.13 -4.38 2.98
N ASP A 264 15.96 -5.07 3.73
CA ASP A 264 15.62 -5.48 5.08
C ASP A 264 15.49 -4.25 5.99
N ILE A 265 14.45 -4.23 6.79
CA ILE A 265 14.15 -3.13 7.69
C ILE A 265 14.18 -3.68 9.12
N PRO A 266 15.01 -3.12 9.99
CA PRO A 266 15.10 -3.55 11.40
C PRO A 266 13.79 -3.32 12.17
#